data_c4f431d3ac3f93e7fb9d3be85dfb7db2
#
_entry.id   c4f431d3ac3f93e7fb9d3be85dfb7db2
#
_cell.length_a   1.000
_cell.length_b   1.000
_cell.length_c   1.000
_cell.angle_alpha   90.00
_cell.angle_beta   90.00
_cell.angle_gamma   90.00
#
_symmetry.space_group_name_H-M   'P 1'
#
loop_
_entity.id
_entity.type
_entity.pdbx_description
1 polymer ?
#
loop_
_entity_poly.entity_id
_entity_poly.type
_entity_poly.pdbx_seq_one_letter_code
_entity_poly.pdbx_strand_id
1 'polypeptide(L)' 'MASFYPGVGKSGEMTCAHRTRPFGSTVKVSYRNQTVECRVNDRGPFVRGRIIDVSTSVARALGIIEAGVVAVVIE' A
#
# COMPACT_ATOMS: atom_id res chain seq x y z
N MET A 1 3.91 -1.20 -9.30
CA MET A 1 3.93 0.14 -8.71
C MET A 1 2.87 0.25 -7.63
N ALA A 2 3.08 1.12 -6.70
CA ALA A 2 2.14 1.39 -5.62
C ALA A 2 1.59 2.80 -5.72
N SER A 3 0.35 2.96 -5.29
CA SER A 3 -0.26 4.26 -5.08
C SER A 3 -0.92 4.27 -3.71
N PHE A 4 -1.38 5.43 -3.27
CA PHE A 4 -2.13 5.51 -2.03
C PHE A 4 -3.37 6.36 -2.23
N TYR A 5 -4.38 6.12 -1.41
CA TYR A 5 -5.52 7.00 -1.34
C TYR A 5 -6.14 6.93 0.07
N PRO A 6 -6.79 8.00 0.50
CA PRO A 6 -7.24 8.12 1.91
C PRO A 6 -8.34 7.15 2.31
N GLY A 7 -8.95 6.44 1.36
CA GLY A 7 -10.05 5.53 1.66
C GLY A 7 -9.66 4.12 2.06
N VAL A 8 -8.37 3.78 2.14
CA VAL A 8 -7.91 2.41 2.38
C VAL A 8 -7.78 2.11 3.87
N GLY A 9 -8.78 2.39 4.63
CA GLY A 9 -8.79 2.11 6.06
C GLY A 9 -8.94 3.36 6.89
N LYS A 10 -8.95 3.18 8.20
CA LYS A 10 -9.10 4.29 9.14
C LYS A 10 -7.78 5.02 9.32
N SER A 11 -7.87 6.27 9.74
CA SER A 11 -6.69 7.07 10.06
C SER A 11 -5.80 6.34 11.09
N GLY A 12 -4.52 6.27 10.80
CA GLY A 12 -3.54 5.61 11.64
C GLY A 12 -3.36 4.13 11.39
N GLU A 13 -4.25 3.46 10.68
CA GLU A 13 -4.10 2.05 10.38
C GLU A 13 -3.13 1.81 9.22
N MET A 14 -2.33 0.76 9.35
CA MET A 14 -1.39 0.34 8.33
C MET A 14 -2.06 -0.72 7.46
N THR A 15 -2.82 -0.27 6.48
CA THR A 15 -3.63 -1.14 5.62
C THR A 15 -3.34 -0.91 4.15
N CYS A 16 -3.80 -1.85 3.32
CA CYS A 16 -3.59 -1.78 1.88
C CYS A 16 -4.67 -2.56 1.13
N ALA A 17 -4.78 -2.27 -0.16
CA ALA A 17 -5.63 -2.99 -1.08
C ALA A 17 -4.76 -3.81 -2.02
N HIS A 18 -5.12 -5.07 -2.22
CA HIS A 18 -4.47 -5.99 -3.14
C HIS A 18 -5.52 -6.80 -3.88
N ARG A 19 -5.27 -7.10 -5.16
CA ARG A 19 -6.29 -7.75 -5.99
C ARG A 19 -6.62 -9.17 -5.58
N THR A 20 -5.65 -9.92 -5.06
CA THR A 20 -5.82 -11.36 -4.86
C THR A 20 -5.42 -11.86 -3.48
N ARG A 21 -4.59 -11.14 -2.73
CA ARG A 21 -4.15 -11.64 -1.43
C ARG A 21 -5.30 -11.67 -0.43
N PRO A 22 -5.36 -12.66 0.46
CA PRO A 22 -6.49 -12.79 1.38
C PRO A 22 -6.63 -11.57 2.29
N PHE A 23 -7.87 -11.21 2.59
CA PHE A 23 -8.14 -10.18 3.60
C PHE A 23 -7.55 -10.60 4.94
N GLY A 24 -6.95 -9.64 5.62
CA GLY A 24 -6.30 -9.87 6.90
C GLY A 24 -4.84 -10.32 6.79
N SER A 25 -4.39 -10.70 5.58
CA SER A 25 -2.99 -11.06 5.40
C SER A 25 -2.08 -9.83 5.44
N THR A 26 -0.84 -10.04 5.78
CA THR A 26 0.18 -8.98 5.87
C THR A 26 1.04 -8.98 4.61
N VAL A 27 1.27 -7.79 4.06
CA VAL A 27 2.14 -7.58 2.91
C VAL A 27 3.28 -6.66 3.34
N LYS A 28 4.50 -7.07 3.04
CA LYS A 28 5.67 -6.20 3.22
C LYS A 28 5.88 -5.38 1.97
N VAL A 29 5.89 -4.06 2.12
CA VAL A 29 6.07 -3.12 1.02
C VAL A 29 7.40 -2.41 1.24
N SER A 30 8.29 -2.53 0.26
CA SER A 30 9.62 -1.91 0.34
C SER A 30 9.74 -0.82 -0.72
N TYR A 31 10.21 0.34 -0.28
CA TYR A 31 10.52 1.47 -1.14
C TYR A 31 11.84 2.08 -0.67
N ARG A 32 12.85 2.05 -1.55
CA ARG A 32 14.20 2.48 -1.21
C ARG A 32 14.70 1.71 0.03
N ASN A 33 15.06 2.38 1.10
CA ASN A 33 15.58 1.77 2.32
C ASN A 33 14.51 1.51 3.39
N GLN A 34 13.23 1.73 3.05
CA GLN A 34 12.12 1.58 3.98
C GLN A 34 11.34 0.31 3.65
N THR A 35 10.98 -0.43 4.66
CA THR A 35 10.06 -1.57 4.56
C THR A 35 8.96 -1.39 5.59
N VAL A 36 7.71 -1.47 5.14
CA VAL A 36 6.54 -1.27 5.98
C VAL A 36 5.58 -2.42 5.73
N GLU A 37 5.00 -2.96 6.78
CA GLU A 37 3.96 -3.98 6.67
C GLU A 37 2.58 -3.34 6.66
N CYS A 38 1.70 -3.86 5.80
CA CYS A 38 0.30 -3.45 5.80
C CYS A 38 -0.62 -4.66 5.77
N ARG A 39 -1.82 -4.49 6.31
CA ARG A 39 -2.83 -5.54 6.34
C ARG A 39 -3.81 -5.33 5.18
N VAL A 40 -4.04 -6.36 4.40
CA VAL A 40 -4.98 -6.30 3.28
C VAL A 40 -6.41 -6.22 3.81
N ASN A 41 -7.10 -5.15 3.45
CA ASN A 41 -8.49 -4.94 3.85
C ASN A 41 -9.39 -4.50 2.71
N ASP A 42 -8.89 -4.47 1.48
CA ASP A 42 -9.67 -4.04 0.33
C ASP A 42 -9.11 -4.66 -0.94
N ARG A 43 -9.85 -4.52 -2.03
CA ARG A 43 -9.47 -5.00 -3.37
C ARG A 43 -9.07 -3.84 -4.26
N GLY A 44 -8.15 -4.12 -5.15
CA GLY A 44 -7.53 -3.16 -6.05
C GLY A 44 -6.03 -3.13 -5.84
N PRO A 45 -5.35 -2.23 -6.51
CA PRO A 45 -5.82 -1.29 -7.53
C PRO A 45 -6.16 -1.98 -8.85
N PHE A 46 -7.01 -1.36 -9.63
CA PHE A 46 -7.39 -1.90 -10.93
C PHE A 46 -6.83 -1.08 -12.09
N VAL A 47 -5.93 -0.16 -11.79
CA VAL A 47 -5.21 0.62 -12.79
C VAL A 47 -4.01 -0.19 -13.26
N ARG A 48 -3.83 -0.27 -14.57
CA ARG A 48 -2.75 -1.05 -15.17
C ARG A 48 -1.38 -0.59 -14.65
N GLY A 49 -0.55 -1.55 -14.29
CA GLY A 49 0.78 -1.29 -13.77
C GLY A 49 0.85 -1.04 -12.27
N ARG A 50 -0.29 -0.92 -11.61
CA ARG A 50 -0.33 -0.78 -10.15
C ARG A 50 -0.68 -2.11 -9.52
N ILE A 51 0.03 -2.49 -8.47
CA ILE A 51 -0.14 -3.79 -7.81
C ILE A 51 -0.66 -3.67 -6.39
N ILE A 52 -0.55 -2.51 -5.77
CA ILE A 52 -0.98 -2.30 -4.41
C ILE A 52 -1.36 -0.83 -4.20
N ASP A 53 -2.43 -0.60 -3.45
CA ASP A 53 -2.78 0.70 -2.92
C ASP A 53 -2.58 0.66 -1.41
N VAL A 54 -1.87 1.65 -0.87
CA VAL A 54 -1.55 1.68 0.54
C VAL A 54 -2.30 2.80 1.24
N SER A 55 -2.56 2.62 2.53
CA SER A 55 -3.19 3.66 3.34
C SER A 55 -2.26 4.87 3.47
N THR A 56 -2.83 6.00 3.86
CA THR A 56 -2.05 7.22 4.10
C THR A 56 -0.96 6.99 5.13
N SER A 57 -1.25 6.21 6.18
CA SER A 57 -0.25 5.89 7.21
C SER A 57 0.93 5.11 6.64
N VAL A 58 0.68 4.13 5.78
CA VAL A 58 1.75 3.38 5.11
C VAL A 58 2.54 4.30 4.18
N ALA A 59 1.82 5.12 3.38
CA ALA A 59 2.47 6.04 2.45
C ALA A 59 3.38 7.03 3.19
N ARG A 60 2.91 7.51 4.33
CA ARG A 60 3.69 8.43 5.17
C ARG A 60 4.94 7.74 5.72
N ALA A 61 4.81 6.50 6.20
CA ALA A 61 5.93 5.72 6.72
C ALA A 61 6.95 5.41 5.62
N LEU A 62 6.51 5.23 4.38
CA LEU A 62 7.40 5.01 3.24
C LEU A 62 7.99 6.29 2.66
N GLY A 63 7.44 7.44 3.02
CA GLY A 63 7.88 8.72 2.49
C GLY A 63 7.41 9.01 1.07
N ILE A 64 6.26 8.46 0.66
CA ILE A 64 5.79 8.58 -0.72
C ILE A 64 4.58 9.52 -0.90
N ILE A 65 4.18 10.23 0.14
CA ILE A 65 3.00 11.10 0.10
C ILE A 65 3.07 12.08 -1.07
N GLU A 66 4.22 12.74 -1.24
CA GLU A 66 4.38 13.73 -2.31
C GLU A 66 4.61 13.09 -3.67
N ALA A 67 5.25 11.94 -3.71
CA ALA A 67 5.51 11.24 -4.96
C ALA A 67 4.23 10.64 -5.57
N GLY A 68 3.30 10.22 -4.75
CA GLY A 68 2.02 9.66 -5.20
C GLY A 68 2.13 8.22 -5.67
N VAL A 69 2.65 7.99 -6.87
CA VAL A 69 2.80 6.65 -7.43
C VAL A 69 4.28 6.34 -7.56
N VAL A 70 4.73 5.23 -6.98
CA VAL A 70 6.14 4.84 -6.97
C VAL A 70 6.29 3.35 -7.24
N ALA A 71 7.48 2.95 -7.68
CA ALA A 71 7.84 1.55 -7.83
C ALA A 71 8.21 0.99 -6.46
N VAL A 72 7.59 -0.12 -6.09
CA VAL A 72 7.85 -0.80 -4.82
C VAL A 72 8.04 -2.28 -5.05
N VAL A 73 8.63 -2.95 -4.05
CA VAL A 73 8.71 -4.41 -4.00
C VAL A 73 7.76 -4.88 -2.90
N ILE A 74 6.98 -5.90 -3.19
CA ILE A 74 6.10 -6.51 -2.18
C ILE A 74 6.47 -7.96 -1.95
N GLU A 75 6.28 -8.42 -0.73
CA GLU A 75 6.51 -9.81 -0.34
C GLU A 75 5.33 -10.42 0.38
#